data_39a6d7469306ce9bb81683be0c082954
#
_entry.id   39a6d7469306ce9bb81683be0c082954
#
_cell.length_a   1.000
_cell.length_b   1.000
_cell.length_c   1.000
_cell.angle_alpha   90.00
_cell.angle_beta   90.00
_cell.angle_gamma   90.00
#
_symmetry.space_group_name_H-M   'P 1'
#
loop_
_entity.id
_entity.type
_entity.pdbx_description
1 polymer ?
#
loop_
_entity_poly.entity_id
_entity_poly.type
_entity_poly.pdbx_seq_one_letter_code
_entity_poly.pdbx_strand_id
1 'polypeptide(L)'
;MILPSTDMAAMGLPQYPFLSVAALILCTYFITKRWIRARQFRAFASANQCSDAPRRRQKWWMFGADAIYESYLWKKEHRYLELLQKNFNDYGKTYTSQVLGVNKITTIEPANLEAILKTNWEDFIARPARKIPLDGLVGPGVLTADGALWKTHRKLMMPSFSKKALEDLSIYSDHFDRFLGHLPRDGGVVDLQDLFFRLTMDSSTAHLLGCSSNTLASTSEVSPEPELAGAFDRAQ
;
A
#
# COMPACT_ATOMS: atom_id res chain seq x y z
N MET A 1 -58.22 9.97 42.95
CA MET A 1 -56.87 10.29 42.54
C MET A 1 -56.31 9.01 41.97
N ILE A 2 -56.47 8.81 40.64
CA ILE A 2 -56.17 7.56 39.90
C ILE A 2 -54.83 7.77 39.24
N LEU A 3 -53.84 6.96 39.64
CA LEU A 3 -52.53 6.88 38.99
C LEU A 3 -52.67 6.19 37.64
N PRO A 4 -52.10 6.72 36.54
CA PRO A 4 -52.10 6.01 35.27
C PRO A 4 -51.07 4.89 35.29
N SER A 5 -51.50 3.70 34.88
CA SER A 5 -50.70 2.52 34.60
C SER A 5 -49.73 2.85 33.46
N THR A 6 -48.44 2.76 33.76
CA THR A 6 -47.40 2.78 32.74
C THR A 6 -47.44 1.47 31.95
N ASP A 7 -48.06 1.54 30.78
CA ASP A 7 -47.91 0.55 29.74
C ASP A 7 -46.42 0.46 29.32
N MET A 8 -45.78 -0.59 29.76
CA MET A 8 -44.53 -1.04 29.12
C MET A 8 -44.91 -1.55 27.73
N ALA A 9 -45.07 -0.62 26.80
CA ALA A 9 -45.32 -0.93 25.41
C ALA A 9 -44.15 -1.74 24.86
N ALA A 10 -44.49 -2.97 24.54
CA ALA A 10 -43.88 -3.87 23.60
C ALA A 10 -42.72 -3.28 22.77
N MET A 11 -41.50 -3.81 22.95
CA MET A 11 -40.48 -3.81 21.90
C MET A 11 -41.10 -4.48 20.67
N GLY A 12 -41.56 -3.64 19.73
CA GLY A 12 -42.20 -4.09 18.50
C GLY A 12 -41.23 -4.98 17.73
N LEU A 13 -41.57 -6.24 17.63
CA LEU A 13 -41.01 -7.12 16.62
C LEU A 13 -41.28 -6.49 15.24
N PRO A 14 -40.31 -6.50 14.32
CA PRO A 14 -40.44 -5.82 13.04
C PRO A 14 -41.71 -6.29 12.32
N GLN A 15 -42.53 -5.36 11.86
CA GLN A 15 -43.79 -5.59 11.17
C GLN A 15 -43.68 -6.35 9.83
N TYR A 16 -42.47 -6.78 9.47
CA TYR A 16 -42.15 -7.50 8.23
C TYR A 16 -41.50 -8.85 8.53
N PRO A 17 -42.30 -9.92 8.75
CA PRO A 17 -41.77 -11.24 9.05
C PRO A 17 -40.82 -11.79 7.96
N PHE A 18 -41.03 -11.37 6.71
CA PHE A 18 -40.16 -11.75 5.59
C PHE A 18 -38.74 -11.16 5.71
N LEU A 19 -38.58 -9.92 6.21
CA LEU A 19 -37.27 -9.31 6.39
C LEU A 19 -36.50 -9.99 7.53
N SER A 20 -37.15 -10.37 8.61
CA SER A 20 -36.50 -11.08 9.72
C SER A 20 -36.07 -12.49 9.32
N VAL A 21 -36.89 -13.22 8.55
CA VAL A 21 -36.53 -14.53 8.00
C VAL A 21 -35.38 -14.40 7.00
N ALA A 22 -35.42 -13.44 6.09
CA ALA A 22 -34.32 -13.18 5.15
C ALA A 22 -33.02 -12.84 5.87
N ALA A 23 -33.07 -12.00 6.91
CA ALA A 23 -31.91 -11.68 7.73
C ALA A 23 -31.34 -12.91 8.46
N LEU A 24 -32.21 -13.77 9.01
CA LEU A 24 -31.79 -15.03 9.62
C LEU A 24 -31.11 -15.96 8.61
N ILE A 25 -31.65 -16.10 7.42
CA ILE A 25 -31.07 -16.93 6.34
C ILE A 25 -29.70 -16.37 5.94
N LEU A 26 -29.55 -15.05 5.78
CA LEU A 26 -28.29 -14.41 5.48
C LEU A 26 -27.27 -14.60 6.62
N CYS A 27 -27.67 -14.39 7.85
CA CYS A 27 -26.81 -14.62 9.02
C CYS A 27 -26.35 -16.08 9.11
N THR A 28 -27.26 -17.05 8.96
CA THR A 28 -26.90 -18.47 8.96
C THR A 28 -25.99 -18.83 7.80
N TYR A 29 -26.21 -18.29 6.61
CA TYR A 29 -25.32 -18.47 5.46
C TYR A 29 -23.91 -17.93 5.73
N PHE A 30 -23.78 -16.72 6.26
CA PHE A 30 -22.48 -16.15 6.59
C PHE A 30 -21.76 -16.90 7.72
N ILE A 31 -22.50 -17.32 8.75
CA ILE A 31 -21.96 -18.09 9.87
C ILE A 31 -21.47 -19.46 9.38
N THR A 32 -22.26 -20.17 8.62
CA THR A 32 -21.87 -21.49 8.07
C THR A 32 -20.68 -21.38 7.12
N LYS A 33 -20.68 -20.39 6.22
CA LYS A 33 -19.56 -20.14 5.31
C LYS A 33 -18.27 -19.81 6.07
N ARG A 34 -18.38 -19.00 7.13
CA ARG A 34 -17.25 -18.68 8.02
C ARG A 34 -16.76 -19.92 8.78
N TRP A 35 -17.65 -20.73 9.27
CA TRP A 35 -17.34 -21.98 9.98
C TRP A 35 -16.63 -22.99 9.08
N ILE A 36 -17.15 -23.21 7.85
CA ILE A 36 -16.54 -24.11 6.87
C ILE A 36 -15.12 -23.66 6.54
N ARG A 37 -14.92 -22.36 6.26
CA ARG A 37 -13.58 -21.80 5.99
C ARG A 37 -12.64 -21.99 7.17
N ALA A 38 -13.10 -21.73 8.39
CA ALA A 38 -12.29 -21.92 9.59
C ALA A 38 -11.92 -23.40 9.83
N ARG A 39 -12.81 -24.33 9.48
CA ARG A 39 -12.54 -25.77 9.55
C ARG A 39 -11.52 -26.21 8.50
N GLN A 40 -11.66 -25.74 7.27
CA GLN A 40 -10.71 -26.02 6.18
C GLN A 40 -9.33 -25.48 6.52
N PHE A 41 -9.26 -24.23 7.02
CA PHE A 41 -8.00 -23.62 7.44
C PHE A 41 -7.34 -24.41 8.57
N ARG A 42 -8.08 -24.82 9.60
CA ARG A 42 -7.53 -25.65 10.70
C ARG A 42 -7.05 -27.03 10.23
N ALA A 43 -7.80 -27.65 9.32
CA ALA A 43 -7.39 -28.93 8.74
C ALA A 43 -6.10 -28.79 7.91
N PHE A 44 -6.00 -27.74 7.11
CA PHE A 44 -4.77 -27.41 6.37
C PHE A 44 -3.59 -27.11 7.31
N ALA A 45 -3.80 -26.28 8.32
CA ALA A 45 -2.78 -25.93 9.29
C ALA A 45 -2.24 -27.17 10.05
N SER A 46 -3.12 -28.07 10.47
CA SER A 46 -2.70 -29.31 11.14
C SER A 46 -1.96 -30.27 10.21
N ALA A 47 -2.40 -30.40 8.96
CA ALA A 47 -1.74 -31.25 7.96
C ALA A 47 -0.32 -30.76 7.59
N ASN A 48 -0.11 -29.45 7.63
CA ASN A 48 1.17 -28.82 7.27
C ASN A 48 1.97 -28.37 8.51
N GLN A 49 1.59 -28.77 9.73
CA GLN A 49 2.27 -28.42 10.98
C GLN A 49 2.43 -26.88 11.16
N CYS A 50 1.49 -26.10 10.64
CA CYS A 50 1.51 -24.66 10.79
C CYS A 50 1.05 -24.27 12.20
N SER A 51 1.76 -23.32 12.81
CA SER A 51 1.36 -22.66 14.06
C SER A 51 0.88 -21.24 13.79
N ASP A 52 -0.04 -20.75 14.64
CA ASP A 52 -0.49 -19.37 14.55
C ASP A 52 0.65 -18.41 14.95
N ALA A 53 0.83 -17.34 14.16
CA ALA A 53 1.77 -16.29 14.51
C ALA A 53 1.29 -15.54 15.78
N PRO A 54 2.22 -15.11 16.65
CA PRO A 54 1.89 -14.35 17.86
C PRO A 54 0.98 -13.17 17.55
N ARG A 55 -0.01 -12.95 18.39
CA ARG A 55 -0.99 -11.88 18.19
C ARG A 55 -0.58 -10.64 18.95
N ARG A 56 -0.51 -9.51 18.25
CA ARG A 56 -0.29 -8.21 18.88
C ARG A 56 -1.42 -7.90 19.85
N ARG A 57 -1.09 -7.41 21.04
CA ARG A 57 -2.06 -6.96 22.04
C ARG A 57 -2.80 -5.73 21.52
N GLN A 58 -4.11 -5.85 21.35
CA GLN A 58 -5.01 -4.80 20.84
C GLN A 58 -6.32 -4.85 21.63
N LYS A 59 -7.01 -3.72 21.70
CA LYS A 59 -8.34 -3.65 22.31
C LYS A 59 -9.34 -4.28 21.35
N TRP A 60 -9.83 -5.47 21.65
CA TRP A 60 -10.70 -6.28 20.78
C TRP A 60 -11.96 -5.54 20.31
N TRP A 61 -12.56 -4.71 21.18
CA TRP A 61 -13.78 -3.95 20.92
C TRP A 61 -13.56 -2.77 19.94
N MET A 62 -12.30 -2.35 19.71
CA MET A 62 -11.94 -1.31 18.76
C MET A 62 -11.65 -1.84 17.35
N PHE A 63 -11.79 -3.15 17.11
CA PHE A 63 -11.53 -3.77 15.81
C PHE A 63 -10.17 -3.39 15.18
N GLY A 64 -9.20 -3.00 16.00
CA GLY A 64 -7.87 -2.59 15.54
C GLY A 64 -7.73 -1.09 15.25
N ALA A 65 -8.70 -0.25 15.57
CA ALA A 65 -8.59 1.20 15.44
C ALA A 65 -7.50 1.78 16.35
N ASP A 66 -7.23 1.15 17.50
CA ASP A 66 -6.12 1.47 18.40
C ASP A 66 -4.76 1.36 17.71
N ALA A 67 -4.55 0.34 16.88
CA ALA A 67 -3.31 0.19 16.11
C ALA A 67 -3.16 1.25 15.01
N ILE A 68 -4.27 1.67 14.40
CA ILE A 68 -4.26 2.75 13.40
C ILE A 68 -3.89 4.05 14.09
N TYR A 69 -4.53 4.37 15.22
CA TYR A 69 -4.27 5.58 15.98
C TYR A 69 -2.82 5.63 16.50
N GLU A 70 -2.33 4.53 17.05
CA GLU A 70 -0.93 4.42 17.48
C GLU A 70 0.03 4.66 16.28
N SER A 71 -0.24 3.99 15.15
CA SER A 71 0.56 4.17 13.93
C SER A 71 0.54 5.62 13.42
N TYR A 72 -0.60 6.30 13.52
CA TYR A 72 -0.74 7.71 13.18
C TYR A 72 0.12 8.61 14.08
N LEU A 73 0.09 8.41 15.40
CA LEU A 73 0.90 9.20 16.34
C LEU A 73 2.39 9.05 16.05
N TRP A 74 2.87 7.81 15.88
CA TRP A 74 4.27 7.55 15.59
C TRP A 74 4.72 8.09 14.22
N LYS A 75 3.81 8.10 13.22
CA LYS A 75 4.07 8.75 11.93
C LYS A 75 4.17 10.26 12.05
N LYS A 76 3.31 10.90 12.83
CA LYS A 76 3.35 12.33 13.10
C LYS A 76 4.67 12.77 13.74
N GLU A 77 5.26 11.89 14.56
CA GLU A 77 6.57 12.10 15.19
C GLU A 77 7.75 11.68 14.30
N HIS A 78 7.53 11.25 13.05
CA HIS A 78 8.52 10.67 12.14
C HIS A 78 9.27 9.44 12.69
N ARG A 79 8.70 8.73 13.65
CA ARG A 79 9.28 7.57 14.36
C ARG A 79 8.60 6.25 14.05
N TYR A 80 7.91 6.14 12.93
CA TYR A 80 7.14 4.93 12.58
C TYR A 80 7.99 3.67 12.48
N LEU A 81 9.24 3.78 12.04
CA LEU A 81 10.16 2.63 11.98
C LEU A 81 10.50 2.07 13.36
N GLU A 82 10.61 2.93 14.38
CA GLU A 82 10.83 2.50 15.77
C GLU A 82 9.63 1.71 16.31
N LEU A 83 8.40 2.11 15.95
CA LEU A 83 7.20 1.33 16.29
C LEU A 83 7.23 -0.06 15.66
N LEU A 84 7.65 -0.18 14.40
CA LEU A 84 7.79 -1.48 13.74
C LEU A 84 8.85 -2.33 14.44
N GLN A 85 10.02 -1.75 14.73
CA GLN A 85 11.10 -2.44 15.45
C GLN A 85 10.64 -2.91 16.84
N LYS A 86 9.96 -2.05 17.60
CA LYS A 86 9.35 -2.41 18.88
C LYS A 86 8.42 -3.60 18.74
N ASN A 87 7.51 -3.58 17.76
CA ASN A 87 6.58 -4.68 17.55
C ASN A 87 7.32 -5.99 17.23
N PHE A 88 8.38 -5.96 16.41
CA PHE A 88 9.17 -7.16 16.13
C PHE A 88 9.95 -7.65 17.34
N ASN A 89 10.42 -6.77 18.20
CA ASN A 89 11.07 -7.15 19.47
C ASN A 89 10.06 -7.80 20.45
N ASP A 90 8.83 -7.25 20.51
CA ASP A 90 7.81 -7.72 21.46
C ASP A 90 7.12 -9.03 21.00
N TYR A 91 6.92 -9.21 19.69
CA TYR A 91 6.10 -10.31 19.13
C TYR A 91 6.87 -11.28 18.24
N GLY A 92 8.14 -11.01 17.94
CA GLY A 92 8.99 -11.83 17.08
C GLY A 92 8.92 -11.40 15.61
N LYS A 93 9.69 -12.11 14.76
CA LYS A 93 9.86 -11.78 13.34
C LYS A 93 8.60 -11.87 12.49
N THR A 94 7.58 -12.53 12.96
CA THR A 94 6.26 -12.64 12.31
C THR A 94 5.18 -12.51 13.36
N TYR A 95 4.25 -11.58 13.19
CA TYR A 95 3.12 -11.40 14.10
C TYR A 95 1.84 -11.02 13.36
N THR A 96 0.70 -11.29 14.01
CA THR A 96 -0.63 -10.94 13.51
C THR A 96 -1.18 -9.74 14.28
N SER A 97 -1.71 -8.78 13.57
CA SER A 97 -2.47 -7.64 14.10
C SER A 97 -3.82 -7.55 13.41
N GLN A 98 -4.74 -6.77 13.97
CA GLN A 98 -6.03 -6.49 13.37
C GLN A 98 -6.11 -5.02 12.96
N VAL A 99 -6.66 -4.77 11.79
CA VAL A 99 -6.89 -3.42 11.25
C VAL A 99 -8.30 -3.39 10.68
N LEU A 100 -9.19 -2.61 11.30
CA LEU A 100 -10.62 -2.51 10.95
C LEU A 100 -11.29 -3.89 10.77
N GLY A 101 -11.05 -4.79 11.72
CA GLY A 101 -11.61 -6.15 11.68
C GLY A 101 -10.90 -7.13 10.74
N VAL A 102 -9.96 -6.67 9.92
CA VAL A 102 -9.16 -7.53 9.02
C VAL A 102 -7.85 -7.94 9.71
N ASN A 103 -7.53 -9.22 9.66
CA ASN A 103 -6.26 -9.72 10.17
C ASN A 103 -5.13 -9.34 9.20
N LYS A 104 -4.09 -8.70 9.74
CA LYS A 104 -2.86 -8.33 9.03
C LYS A 104 -1.70 -9.13 9.61
N ILE A 105 -0.99 -9.87 8.78
CA ILE A 105 0.26 -10.53 9.15
C ILE A 105 1.41 -9.63 8.71
N THR A 106 2.35 -9.39 9.64
CA THR A 106 3.56 -8.62 9.38
C THR A 106 4.76 -9.53 9.63
N THR A 107 5.67 -9.60 8.67
CA THR A 107 6.83 -10.51 8.75
C THR A 107 8.10 -9.83 8.24
N ILE A 108 9.23 -10.15 8.88
CA ILE A 108 10.60 -9.85 8.44
C ILE A 108 11.42 -11.16 8.31
N GLU A 109 10.77 -12.33 8.43
CA GLU A 109 11.47 -13.61 8.28
C GLU A 109 11.86 -13.81 6.81
N PRO A 110 13.18 -14.01 6.49
CA PRO A 110 13.66 -14.14 5.12
C PRO A 110 12.94 -15.21 4.31
N ALA A 111 12.68 -16.37 4.92
CA ALA A 111 11.97 -17.47 4.25
C ALA A 111 10.55 -17.09 3.82
N ASN A 112 9.83 -16.33 4.67
CA ASN A 112 8.50 -15.83 4.32
C ASN A 112 8.57 -14.78 3.21
N LEU A 113 9.58 -13.90 3.24
CA LEU A 113 9.78 -12.90 2.19
C LEU A 113 10.12 -13.57 0.85
N GLU A 114 10.97 -14.58 0.85
CA GLU A 114 11.27 -15.35 -0.36
C GLU A 114 10.02 -16.06 -0.90
N ALA A 115 9.24 -16.69 -0.04
CA ALA A 115 7.99 -17.36 -0.43
C ALA A 115 7.00 -16.36 -1.06
N ILE A 116 6.77 -15.20 -0.45
CA ILE A 116 5.80 -14.21 -0.90
C ILE A 116 6.26 -13.50 -2.19
N LEU A 117 7.55 -13.18 -2.30
CA LEU A 117 8.05 -12.31 -3.38
C LEU A 117 8.62 -13.08 -4.57
N LYS A 118 8.99 -14.36 -4.39
CA LYS A 118 9.70 -15.14 -5.42
C LYS A 118 9.06 -16.49 -5.70
N THR A 119 9.00 -17.39 -4.71
CA THR A 119 8.63 -18.78 -4.98
C THR A 119 7.12 -18.98 -5.17
N ASN A 120 6.31 -18.36 -4.34
CA ASN A 120 4.85 -18.52 -4.33
C ASN A 120 4.12 -17.20 -4.64
N TRP A 121 4.76 -16.28 -5.34
CA TRP A 121 4.20 -14.94 -5.60
C TRP A 121 2.83 -14.97 -6.30
N GLU A 122 2.51 -16.04 -7.03
CA GLU A 122 1.22 -16.22 -7.70
C GLU A 122 0.05 -16.40 -6.73
N ASP A 123 0.31 -16.89 -5.51
CA ASP A 123 -0.69 -17.07 -4.46
C ASP A 123 -1.01 -15.77 -3.71
N PHE A 124 -0.20 -14.74 -3.92
CA PHE A 124 -0.33 -13.45 -3.23
C PHE A 124 -0.76 -12.35 -4.19
N ILE A 125 -1.89 -11.71 -3.90
CA ILE A 125 -2.41 -10.59 -4.68
C ILE A 125 -2.19 -9.26 -3.95
N ALA A 126 -1.68 -8.27 -4.66
CA ALA A 126 -1.45 -6.92 -4.13
C ALA A 126 -2.59 -5.94 -4.45
N ARG A 127 -3.41 -6.27 -5.44
CA ARG A 127 -4.41 -5.38 -6.03
C ARG A 127 -5.41 -4.77 -5.04
N PRO A 128 -6.02 -5.51 -4.08
CA PRO A 128 -7.00 -4.89 -3.19
C PRO A 128 -6.43 -3.74 -2.36
N ALA A 129 -5.17 -3.86 -1.92
CA ALA A 129 -4.53 -2.86 -1.08
C ALA A 129 -3.93 -1.68 -1.86
N ARG A 130 -3.50 -1.91 -3.11
CA ARG A 130 -2.83 -0.90 -3.94
C ARG A 130 -3.75 -0.21 -4.93
N LYS A 131 -4.75 -0.92 -5.44
CA LYS A 131 -5.64 -0.39 -6.48
C LYS A 131 -6.37 0.87 -6.02
N ILE A 132 -7.00 0.83 -4.84
CA ILE A 132 -7.84 1.94 -4.36
C ILE A 132 -7.05 3.27 -4.28
N PRO A 133 -5.88 3.33 -3.62
CA PRO A 133 -5.15 4.59 -3.51
C PRO A 133 -4.39 5.00 -4.78
N LEU A 134 -3.99 4.05 -5.64
CA LEU A 134 -3.10 4.34 -6.77
C LEU A 134 -3.79 4.36 -8.14
N ASP A 135 -5.00 3.80 -8.26
CA ASP A 135 -5.69 3.66 -9.55
C ASP A 135 -5.98 5.02 -10.21
N GLY A 136 -6.30 6.03 -9.39
CA GLY A 136 -6.56 7.38 -9.86
C GLY A 136 -5.30 8.14 -10.33
N LEU A 137 -4.13 7.79 -9.81
CA LEU A 137 -2.87 8.48 -10.12
C LEU A 137 -2.10 7.78 -11.23
N VAL A 138 -1.89 6.47 -11.12
CA VAL A 138 -1.00 5.72 -12.04
C VAL A 138 -1.75 4.74 -12.96
N GLY A 139 -3.06 4.59 -12.77
CA GLY A 139 -3.86 3.67 -13.57
C GLY A 139 -3.44 2.20 -13.47
N PRO A 140 -3.89 1.34 -14.41
CA PRO A 140 -3.53 -0.07 -14.45
C PRO A 140 -2.09 -0.27 -14.97
N GLY A 141 -1.15 -0.50 -14.07
CA GLY A 141 0.27 -0.68 -14.38
C GLY A 141 0.91 -1.79 -13.54
N VAL A 142 2.25 -1.90 -13.63
CA VAL A 142 3.02 -2.91 -12.87
C VAL A 142 2.83 -2.81 -11.35
N LEU A 143 2.47 -1.63 -10.83
CA LEU A 143 2.24 -1.41 -9.40
C LEU A 143 0.83 -1.78 -8.94
N THR A 144 -0.16 -1.77 -9.84
CA THR A 144 -1.58 -1.90 -9.53
C THR A 144 -2.22 -3.16 -10.12
N ALA A 145 -1.54 -3.84 -11.04
CA ALA A 145 -2.00 -5.08 -11.66
C ALA A 145 -1.53 -6.32 -10.89
N ASP A 146 -2.26 -7.42 -11.04
CA ASP A 146 -1.90 -8.76 -10.57
C ASP A 146 -2.01 -9.78 -11.71
N GLY A 147 -1.47 -10.98 -11.50
CA GLY A 147 -1.59 -12.13 -12.40
C GLY A 147 -1.03 -11.89 -13.79
N ALA A 148 -1.79 -12.29 -14.83
CA ALA A 148 -1.36 -12.20 -16.23
C ALA A 148 -1.08 -10.77 -16.70
N LEU A 149 -1.91 -9.81 -16.26
CA LEU A 149 -1.73 -8.40 -16.60
C LEU A 149 -0.41 -7.86 -16.01
N TRP A 150 -0.11 -8.18 -14.78
CA TRP A 150 1.17 -7.83 -14.16
C TRP A 150 2.36 -8.46 -14.90
N LYS A 151 2.26 -9.75 -15.27
CA LYS A 151 3.30 -10.42 -16.08
C LYS A 151 3.57 -9.67 -17.38
N THR A 152 2.54 -9.23 -18.06
CA THR A 152 2.66 -8.48 -19.31
C THR A 152 3.35 -7.14 -19.09
N HIS A 153 2.90 -6.33 -18.13
CA HIS A 153 3.52 -5.04 -17.82
C HIS A 153 4.98 -5.20 -17.38
N ARG A 154 5.27 -6.18 -16.52
CA ARG A 154 6.63 -6.48 -16.10
C ARG A 154 7.53 -6.86 -17.29
N LYS A 155 7.04 -7.71 -18.20
CA LYS A 155 7.79 -8.12 -19.40
C LYS A 155 8.12 -6.93 -20.31
N LEU A 156 7.20 -5.99 -20.45
CA LEU A 156 7.42 -4.76 -21.24
C LEU A 156 8.49 -3.86 -20.62
N MET A 157 8.59 -3.80 -19.30
CA MET A 157 9.56 -2.96 -18.60
C MET A 157 10.96 -3.59 -18.49
N MET A 158 11.05 -4.91 -18.47
CA MET A 158 12.32 -5.63 -18.24
C MET A 158 13.50 -5.22 -19.16
N PRO A 159 13.31 -4.92 -20.46
CA PRO A 159 14.41 -4.49 -21.32
C PRO A 159 15.11 -3.22 -20.82
N SER A 160 14.36 -2.23 -20.33
CA SER A 160 14.89 -0.96 -19.80
C SER A 160 15.75 -1.15 -18.54
N PHE A 161 15.55 -2.25 -17.80
CA PHE A 161 16.33 -2.60 -16.61
C PHE A 161 17.37 -3.70 -16.87
N SER A 162 17.66 -3.98 -18.13
CA SER A 162 18.73 -4.94 -18.48
C SER A 162 20.10 -4.37 -18.10
N LYS A 163 21.05 -5.25 -17.81
CA LYS A 163 22.42 -4.84 -17.47
C LYS A 163 23.01 -3.92 -18.56
N LYS A 164 22.80 -4.28 -19.83
CA LYS A 164 23.26 -3.47 -20.97
C LYS A 164 22.64 -2.07 -21.00
N ALA A 165 21.35 -1.94 -20.72
CA ALA A 165 20.67 -0.65 -20.66
C ALA A 165 21.16 0.23 -19.48
N LEU A 166 21.53 -0.40 -18.37
CA LEU A 166 22.03 0.30 -17.18
C LEU A 166 23.55 0.62 -17.26
N GLU A 167 24.30 -0.01 -18.18
CA GLU A 167 25.71 0.29 -18.43
C GLU A 167 25.91 1.56 -19.26
N ASP A 168 24.90 1.98 -20.02
CA ASP A 168 24.95 3.24 -20.77
C ASP A 168 24.62 4.44 -19.86
N LEU A 169 25.68 5.08 -19.39
CA LEU A 169 25.58 6.24 -18.51
C LEU A 169 25.56 7.59 -19.26
N SER A 170 25.62 7.59 -20.59
CA SER A 170 25.70 8.82 -21.40
C SER A 170 24.50 9.73 -21.14
N ILE A 171 23.28 9.15 -21.12
CA ILE A 171 22.03 9.87 -20.82
C ILE A 171 22.10 10.60 -19.47
N TYR A 172 22.62 9.91 -18.46
CA TYR A 172 22.71 10.49 -17.11
C TYR A 172 23.81 11.57 -17.03
N SER A 173 24.95 11.38 -17.71
CA SER A 173 26.03 12.36 -17.75
C SER A 173 25.57 13.68 -18.33
N ASP A 174 24.86 13.66 -19.47
CA ASP A 174 24.37 14.87 -20.13
C ASP A 174 23.42 15.68 -19.23
N HIS A 175 22.52 15.00 -18.53
CA HIS A 175 21.61 15.66 -17.59
C HIS A 175 22.34 16.15 -16.33
N PHE A 176 23.33 15.40 -15.87
CA PHE A 176 24.13 15.79 -14.71
C PHE A 176 25.00 17.03 -15.00
N ASP A 177 25.57 17.12 -16.19
CA ASP A 177 26.33 18.31 -16.60
C ASP A 177 25.45 19.56 -16.66
N ARG A 178 24.21 19.44 -17.15
CA ARG A 178 23.23 20.53 -17.08
C ARG A 178 22.87 20.91 -15.65
N PHE A 179 22.64 19.91 -14.80
CA PHE A 179 22.39 20.14 -13.36
C PHE A 179 23.56 20.90 -12.69
N LEU A 180 24.80 20.51 -12.97
CA LEU A 180 25.98 21.23 -12.47
C LEU A 180 26.05 22.68 -12.94
N GLY A 181 25.55 22.95 -14.14
CA GLY A 181 25.45 24.31 -14.69
C GLY A 181 24.52 25.23 -13.92
N HIS A 182 23.56 24.69 -13.17
CA HIS A 182 22.66 25.47 -12.32
C HIS A 182 23.22 25.78 -10.93
N LEU A 183 24.36 25.16 -10.55
CA LEU A 183 24.96 25.42 -9.26
C LEU A 183 25.70 26.77 -9.28
N PRO A 184 25.45 27.67 -8.32
CA PRO A 184 26.12 28.95 -8.27
C PRO A 184 27.62 28.75 -7.99
N ARG A 185 28.45 29.36 -8.81
CA ARG A 185 29.92 29.28 -8.68
C ARG A 185 30.51 30.27 -7.66
N ASP A 186 29.71 31.22 -7.23
CA ASP A 186 30.05 32.26 -6.26
C ASP A 186 29.77 31.85 -4.80
N GLY A 187 29.34 30.62 -4.56
CA GLY A 187 28.97 30.15 -3.23
C GLY A 187 27.55 30.57 -2.79
N GLY A 188 26.73 31.05 -3.71
CA GLY A 188 25.32 31.39 -3.44
C GLY A 188 24.53 30.20 -2.95
N VAL A 189 23.41 30.46 -2.27
CA VAL A 189 22.47 29.44 -1.78
C VAL A 189 21.54 28.97 -2.92
N VAL A 190 21.39 27.69 -3.06
CA VAL A 190 20.49 27.06 -4.07
C VAL A 190 19.63 26.02 -3.42
N ASP A 191 18.38 25.88 -3.88
CA ASP A 191 17.49 24.77 -3.51
C ASP A 191 17.85 23.52 -4.33
N LEU A 192 18.62 22.63 -3.70
CA LEU A 192 19.00 21.37 -4.31
C LEU A 192 17.82 20.42 -4.51
N GLN A 193 16.75 20.53 -3.74
CA GLN A 193 15.60 19.64 -3.86
C GLN A 193 14.90 19.85 -5.21
N ASP A 194 14.63 21.11 -5.58
CA ASP A 194 14.05 21.44 -6.88
C ASP A 194 14.95 20.95 -8.03
N LEU A 195 16.24 21.23 -7.96
CA LEU A 195 17.20 20.80 -8.98
C LEU A 195 17.30 19.26 -9.10
N PHE A 196 17.25 18.53 -7.98
CA PHE A 196 17.25 17.07 -8.03
C PHE A 196 15.93 16.52 -8.60
N PHE A 197 14.79 17.12 -8.34
CA PHE A 197 13.53 16.73 -8.98
C PHE A 197 13.61 16.90 -10.49
N ARG A 198 14.14 18.01 -10.98
CA ARG A 198 14.34 18.25 -12.41
C ARG A 198 15.31 17.23 -13.03
N LEU A 199 16.45 16.98 -12.37
CA LEU A 199 17.43 15.98 -12.80
C LEU A 199 16.81 14.59 -12.91
N THR A 200 16.08 14.17 -11.90
CA THR A 200 15.44 12.84 -11.88
C THR A 200 14.32 12.73 -12.91
N MET A 201 13.53 13.77 -13.10
CA MET A 201 12.48 13.81 -14.12
C MET A 201 13.09 13.68 -15.53
N ASP A 202 14.07 14.53 -15.87
CA ASP A 202 14.72 14.54 -17.19
C ASP A 202 15.42 13.20 -17.49
N SER A 203 16.22 12.70 -16.56
CA SER A 203 16.94 11.45 -16.73
C SER A 203 16.01 10.23 -16.79
N SER A 204 14.95 10.20 -15.98
CA SER A 204 13.99 9.10 -15.98
C SER A 204 13.15 9.04 -17.25
N THR A 205 12.67 10.19 -17.72
CA THR A 205 11.91 10.26 -18.99
C THR A 205 12.78 9.92 -20.18
N ALA A 206 14.02 10.40 -20.22
CA ALA A 206 14.97 10.03 -21.27
C ALA A 206 15.25 8.52 -21.30
N HIS A 207 15.48 7.91 -20.13
CA HIS A 207 15.78 6.48 -20.00
C HIS A 207 14.57 5.58 -20.32
N LEU A 208 13.38 5.90 -19.78
CA LEU A 208 12.20 5.04 -19.89
C LEU A 208 11.38 5.30 -21.16
N LEU A 209 11.31 6.54 -21.62
CA LEU A 209 10.47 6.97 -22.75
C LEU A 209 11.27 7.30 -23.99
N GLY A 210 12.61 7.39 -23.90
CA GLY A 210 13.47 7.75 -25.00
C GLY A 210 13.49 9.25 -25.34
N CYS A 211 12.82 10.09 -24.55
CA CYS A 211 12.81 11.55 -24.70
C CYS A 211 12.84 12.22 -23.32
N SER A 212 13.65 13.27 -23.19
CA SER A 212 13.75 14.05 -21.95
C SER A 212 12.63 15.08 -21.84
N SER A 213 12.11 15.29 -20.64
CA SER A 213 11.20 16.40 -20.33
C SER A 213 11.88 17.78 -20.34
N ASN A 214 13.22 17.84 -20.39
CA ASN A 214 14.02 19.05 -20.46
C ASN A 214 13.71 20.11 -19.39
N THR A 215 13.33 19.71 -18.20
CA THR A 215 13.03 20.62 -17.11
C THR A 215 14.26 21.37 -16.59
N LEU A 216 15.47 20.83 -16.81
CA LEU A 216 16.75 21.49 -16.55
C LEU A 216 17.14 22.53 -17.60
N ALA A 217 16.55 22.50 -18.80
CA ALA A 217 16.93 23.45 -19.86
C ALA A 217 16.29 24.84 -19.68
N SER A 218 15.22 24.96 -18.90
CA SER A 218 14.44 26.19 -18.79
C SER A 218 14.85 27.05 -17.59
N THR A 219 15.60 28.11 -17.86
CA THR A 219 15.80 29.20 -16.89
C THR A 219 14.78 30.34 -17.05
N SER A 220 13.99 30.41 -18.09
CA SER A 220 13.01 31.49 -18.31
C SER A 220 11.98 31.35 -19.42
N GLU A 221 11.95 30.27 -20.20
CA GLU A 221 10.89 30.10 -21.20
C GLU A 221 9.93 29.00 -20.76
N VAL A 222 8.65 29.36 -20.69
CA VAL A 222 7.52 28.50 -20.36
C VAL A 222 7.49 27.31 -21.31
N SER A 223 8.15 26.22 -20.95
CA SER A 223 7.91 24.93 -21.58
C SER A 223 6.56 24.41 -21.10
N PRO A 224 5.73 23.82 -21.94
CA PRO A 224 4.43 23.25 -21.53
C PRO A 224 4.54 22.09 -20.55
N GLU A 225 5.74 21.68 -20.18
CA GLU A 225 6.04 20.53 -19.32
C GLU A 225 6.29 20.81 -17.82
N PRO A 226 6.41 22.05 -17.32
CA PRO A 226 6.29 22.32 -15.88
C PRO A 226 4.95 21.85 -15.32
N GLU A 227 3.92 21.72 -16.17
CA GLU A 227 2.61 21.21 -15.78
C GLU A 227 2.65 19.74 -15.35
N LEU A 228 3.43 18.88 -16.01
CA LEU A 228 3.52 17.45 -15.65
C LEU A 228 4.18 17.25 -14.28
N ALA A 229 5.34 17.89 -14.06
CA ALA A 229 6.04 17.81 -12.79
C ALA A 229 5.18 18.40 -11.65
N GLY A 230 4.61 19.59 -11.85
CA GLY A 230 3.71 20.21 -10.88
C GLY A 230 2.38 19.49 -10.70
N ALA A 231 1.86 18.82 -11.73
CA ALA A 231 0.68 17.97 -11.61
C ALA A 231 0.98 16.70 -10.81
N PHE A 232 2.14 16.09 -11.04
CA PHE A 232 2.58 14.91 -10.29
C PHE A 232 2.78 15.22 -8.81
N ASP A 233 3.43 16.36 -8.51
CA ASP A 233 3.68 16.81 -7.14
C ASP A 233 2.37 17.14 -6.38
N ARG A 234 1.39 17.74 -7.07
CA ARG A 234 0.05 17.99 -6.50
C ARG A 234 -0.79 16.72 -6.30
N ALA A 235 -0.47 15.63 -6.98
CA ALA A 235 -1.21 14.38 -6.93
C ALA A 235 -0.72 13.40 -5.85
N GLN A 236 0.44 13.65 -5.25
CA GLN A 236 1.01 12.89 -4.13
C GLN A 236 0.46 13.34 -2.79
#